data_476ae3acdad588bd992ecb5924e93e95
#
_entry.id   476ae3acdad588bd992ecb5924e93e95
#
_cell.length_a   1.000
_cell.length_b   1.000
_cell.length_c   1.000
_cell.angle_alpha   90.00
_cell.angle_beta   90.00
_cell.angle_gamma   90.00
#
_symmetry.space_group_name_H-M   'P 1'
#
loop_
_entity.id
_entity.type
_entity.pdbx_description
1 polymer ?
#
loop_
_entity_poly.entity_id
_entity_poly.type
_entity_poly.pdbx_seq_one_letter_code
_entity_poly.pdbx_strand_id
1 'polypeptide(L)'
;RPFELKRANPLGALLHLKKYPNLIGLVLAIFILYVGSHAVQSNWNYFTMYQFNWDEKMVGISLGIIGLLVGIVQGGLIRWINPKIGNVKSIYFGLALYTIGMFLFAFATESWMMFLFLIPYCLGGIAGPALQAVVSEQVPPSEQGEIQGTLTSLMSASSIVGPPMMASVFYYFTHNEAPFLFPGAPFILGGILMLISTILAYRTLKKNHSS
;
A
#
# COMPACT_ATOMS: atom_id res chain seq x y z
N ARG A 1 28.16 12.94 10.99
CA ARG A 1 27.84 14.26 10.41
C ARG A 1 27.06 15.08 11.44
N PRO A 2 27.30 16.38 11.62
CA PRO A 2 26.52 17.21 12.50
C PRO A 2 25.05 17.25 12.05
N PHE A 3 24.12 17.27 13.00
CA PHE A 3 22.69 17.35 12.75
C PHE A 3 22.32 18.76 12.27
N GLU A 4 21.81 18.88 11.06
CA GLU A 4 21.34 20.14 10.49
C GLU A 4 19.80 20.12 10.39
N LEU A 5 19.12 20.97 11.15
CA LEU A 5 17.66 21.15 11.13
C LEU A 5 17.08 21.43 9.73
N LYS A 6 17.85 22.08 8.84
CA LYS A 6 17.44 22.30 7.45
C LYS A 6 17.23 21.00 6.66
N ARG A 7 17.95 19.92 7.01
CA ARG A 7 17.81 18.59 6.38
C ARG A 7 16.65 17.78 6.94
N ALA A 8 16.14 18.13 8.11
CA ALA A 8 14.98 17.51 8.73
C ALA A 8 13.63 18.05 8.20
N ASN A 9 13.66 19.00 7.24
CA ASN A 9 12.45 19.57 6.66
C ASN A 9 11.82 18.59 5.64
N PRO A 10 10.59 18.05 5.88
CA PRO A 10 9.93 17.12 4.97
C PRO A 10 9.68 17.70 3.57
N LEU A 11 9.47 19.03 3.46
CA LEU A 11 9.37 19.71 2.16
C LEU A 11 10.72 19.77 1.44
N GLY A 12 11.82 19.92 2.17
CA GLY A 12 13.18 19.84 1.64
C GLY A 12 13.50 18.46 1.09
N ALA A 13 13.04 17.40 1.75
CA ALA A 13 13.19 16.01 1.32
C ALA A 13 12.49 15.74 -0.03
N LEU A 14 11.29 16.32 -0.26
CA LEU A 14 10.61 16.24 -1.57
C LEU A 14 11.36 17.01 -2.67
N LEU A 15 11.98 18.13 -2.34
CA LEU A 15 12.80 18.89 -3.30
C LEU A 15 14.05 18.12 -3.72
N HIS A 16 14.59 17.27 -2.85
CA HIS A 16 15.73 16.42 -3.17
C HIS A 16 15.44 15.40 -4.27
N LEU A 17 14.18 14.94 -4.40
CA LEU A 17 13.77 14.05 -5.49
C LEU A 17 14.00 14.66 -6.88
N LYS A 18 14.06 16.00 -7.01
CA LYS A 18 14.41 16.65 -8.29
C LYS A 18 15.80 16.26 -8.79
N LYS A 19 16.70 15.86 -7.88
CA LYS A 19 18.04 15.37 -8.22
C LYS A 19 17.99 13.99 -8.90
N TYR A 20 16.90 13.23 -8.64
CA TYR A 20 16.72 11.86 -9.11
C TYR A 20 15.42 11.72 -9.91
N PRO A 21 15.32 12.31 -11.12
CA PRO A 21 14.09 12.28 -11.90
C PRO A 21 13.62 10.86 -12.23
N ASN A 22 14.54 9.92 -12.34
CA ASN A 22 14.24 8.50 -12.59
C ASN A 22 13.58 7.79 -11.39
N LEU A 23 13.65 8.36 -10.17
CA LEU A 23 13.02 7.80 -8.97
C LEU A 23 11.60 8.33 -8.75
N ILE A 24 11.24 9.47 -9.34
CA ILE A 24 9.96 10.14 -9.06
C ILE A 24 8.79 9.18 -9.29
N GLY A 25 8.82 8.40 -10.37
CA GLY A 25 7.75 7.43 -10.67
C GLY A 25 7.63 6.31 -9.63
N LEU A 26 8.77 5.80 -9.10
CA LEU A 26 8.76 4.78 -8.04
C LEU A 26 8.28 5.36 -6.71
N VAL A 27 8.70 6.58 -6.38
CA VAL A 27 8.29 7.26 -5.15
C VAL A 27 6.79 7.59 -5.17
N LEU A 28 6.26 8.02 -6.33
CA LEU A 28 4.82 8.19 -6.52
C LEU A 28 4.08 6.85 -6.44
N ALA A 29 4.63 5.78 -7.01
CA ALA A 29 4.04 4.45 -6.88
C ALA A 29 3.95 4.01 -5.41
N ILE A 30 4.98 4.25 -4.60
CA ILE A 30 4.98 4.00 -3.15
C ILE A 30 3.88 4.82 -2.46
N PHE A 31 3.79 6.12 -2.75
CA PHE A 31 2.77 6.98 -2.15
C PHE A 31 1.37 6.48 -2.45
N ILE A 32 1.07 6.18 -3.73
CA ILE A 32 -0.24 5.69 -4.17
C ILE A 32 -0.55 4.32 -3.56
N LEU A 33 0.44 3.43 -3.47
CA LEU A 33 0.30 2.14 -2.78
C LEU A 33 -0.15 2.33 -1.33
N TYR A 34 0.51 3.22 -0.58
CA TYR A 34 0.15 3.48 0.82
C TYR A 34 -1.23 4.15 0.94
N VAL A 35 -1.57 5.11 0.07
CA VAL A 35 -2.93 5.67 0.04
C VAL A 35 -3.97 4.57 -0.22
N GLY A 36 -3.73 3.69 -1.20
CA GLY A 36 -4.63 2.58 -1.51
C GLY A 36 -4.77 1.57 -0.37
N SER A 37 -3.69 1.30 0.38
CA SER A 37 -3.71 0.37 1.53
C SER A 37 -4.64 0.83 2.65
N HIS A 38 -4.92 2.13 2.77
CA HIS A 38 -5.87 2.66 3.74
C HIS A 38 -7.32 2.20 3.48
N ALA A 39 -7.66 1.68 2.30
CA ALA A 39 -8.95 1.03 2.07
C ALA A 39 -9.21 -0.10 3.08
N VAL A 40 -8.19 -0.93 3.36
CA VAL A 40 -8.28 -1.99 4.38
C VAL A 40 -8.06 -1.41 5.78
N GLN A 41 -7.00 -0.62 5.98
CA GLN A 41 -6.61 -0.18 7.32
C GLN A 41 -7.67 0.68 8.02
N SER A 42 -8.44 1.48 7.28
CA SER A 42 -9.44 2.39 7.86
C SER A 42 -10.88 1.91 7.71
N ASN A 43 -11.19 1.04 6.75
CA ASN A 43 -12.59 0.63 6.51
C ASN A 43 -12.87 -0.84 6.83
N TRP A 44 -11.88 -1.63 7.24
CA TRP A 44 -12.08 -3.05 7.57
C TRP A 44 -13.22 -3.26 8.55
N ASN A 45 -13.18 -2.54 9.68
CA ASN A 45 -14.19 -2.65 10.73
C ASN A 45 -15.57 -2.24 10.22
N TYR A 46 -15.66 -1.07 9.59
CA TYR A 46 -16.93 -0.54 9.07
C TYR A 46 -17.54 -1.48 8.04
N PHE A 47 -16.75 -1.96 7.10
CA PHE A 47 -17.21 -2.86 6.06
C PHE A 47 -17.69 -4.20 6.63
N THR A 48 -16.89 -4.84 7.48
CA THR A 48 -17.21 -6.17 8.01
C THR A 48 -18.40 -6.16 8.96
N MET A 49 -18.52 -5.12 9.81
CA MET A 49 -19.69 -4.92 10.66
C MET A 49 -20.94 -4.62 9.83
N TYR A 50 -20.83 -3.78 8.80
CA TYR A 50 -21.95 -3.42 7.95
C TYR A 50 -22.42 -4.58 7.05
N GLN A 51 -21.49 -5.24 6.37
CA GLN A 51 -21.78 -6.26 5.35
C GLN A 51 -22.14 -7.62 5.94
N PHE A 52 -21.47 -8.01 7.05
CA PHE A 52 -21.57 -9.36 7.61
C PHE A 52 -22.11 -9.38 9.04
N ASN A 53 -22.50 -8.22 9.60
CA ASN A 53 -22.93 -8.08 10.99
C ASN A 53 -21.92 -8.65 12.00
N TRP A 54 -20.60 -8.48 11.72
CA TRP A 54 -19.58 -8.92 12.65
C TRP A 54 -19.65 -8.11 13.95
N ASP A 55 -19.50 -8.79 15.05
CA ASP A 55 -19.31 -8.16 16.35
C ASP A 55 -17.84 -7.73 16.55
N GLU A 56 -17.59 -6.96 17.60
CA GLU A 56 -16.23 -6.46 17.93
C GLU A 56 -15.23 -7.59 18.13
N LYS A 57 -15.68 -8.74 18.66
CA LYS A 57 -14.84 -9.94 18.86
C LYS A 57 -14.39 -10.52 17.55
N MET A 58 -15.30 -10.68 16.57
CA MET A 58 -14.97 -11.21 15.25
C MET A 58 -14.06 -10.27 14.48
N VAL A 59 -14.29 -8.96 14.55
CA VAL A 59 -13.39 -7.94 14.01
C VAL A 59 -12.00 -8.06 14.64
N GLY A 60 -11.90 -8.17 15.97
CA GLY A 60 -10.64 -8.35 16.69
C GLY A 60 -9.88 -9.62 16.26
N ILE A 61 -10.58 -10.74 16.10
CA ILE A 61 -10.00 -12.00 15.62
C ILE A 61 -9.45 -11.82 14.19
N SER A 62 -10.22 -11.18 13.30
CA SER A 62 -9.81 -10.97 11.92
C SER A 62 -8.57 -10.08 11.81
N LEU A 63 -8.49 -9.00 12.62
CA LEU A 63 -7.31 -8.14 12.70
C LEU A 63 -6.09 -8.88 13.25
N GLY A 64 -6.28 -9.77 14.23
CA GLY A 64 -5.24 -10.66 14.73
C GLY A 64 -4.69 -11.58 13.62
N ILE A 65 -5.57 -12.17 12.81
CA ILE A 65 -5.19 -13.01 11.66
C ILE A 65 -4.45 -12.18 10.61
N ILE A 66 -4.91 -10.96 10.30
CA ILE A 66 -4.20 -10.04 9.39
C ILE A 66 -2.80 -9.78 9.92
N GLY A 67 -2.66 -9.41 11.20
CA GLY A 67 -1.37 -9.15 11.83
C GLY A 67 -0.43 -10.35 11.75
N LEU A 68 -0.93 -11.56 12.02
CA LEU A 68 -0.17 -12.80 11.92
C LEU A 68 0.30 -13.06 10.48
N LEU A 69 -0.59 -12.97 9.49
CA LEU A 69 -0.26 -13.18 8.08
C LEU A 69 0.75 -12.15 7.58
N VAL A 70 0.55 -10.89 7.90
CA VAL A 70 1.50 -9.81 7.57
C VAL A 70 2.85 -10.06 8.23
N GLY A 71 2.87 -10.48 9.51
CA GLY A 71 4.08 -10.85 10.22
C GLY A 71 4.83 -12.01 9.56
N ILE A 72 4.13 -13.06 9.14
CA ILE A 72 4.71 -14.20 8.39
C ILE A 72 5.29 -13.74 7.05
N VAL A 73 4.53 -12.94 6.29
CA VAL A 73 4.94 -12.48 4.97
C VAL A 73 6.14 -11.54 5.09
N GLN A 74 6.07 -10.50 5.90
CA GLN A 74 7.12 -9.49 6.00
C GLN A 74 8.31 -9.94 6.85
N GLY A 75 8.10 -10.72 7.90
CA GLY A 75 9.16 -11.23 8.78
C GLY A 75 9.93 -12.42 8.20
N GLY A 76 9.23 -13.28 7.45
CA GLY A 76 9.79 -14.54 6.94
C GLY A 76 9.84 -14.61 5.42
N LEU A 77 8.68 -14.59 4.78
CA LEU A 77 8.53 -14.93 3.37
C LEU A 77 9.32 -13.98 2.44
N ILE A 78 9.36 -12.68 2.74
CA ILE A 78 10.14 -11.69 1.98
C ILE A 78 11.63 -12.07 1.96
N ARG A 79 12.20 -12.47 3.10
CA ARG A 79 13.62 -12.84 3.19
C ARG A 79 13.96 -14.07 2.35
N TRP A 80 12.97 -14.90 2.06
CA TRP A 80 13.12 -16.12 1.28
C TRP A 80 12.82 -15.94 -0.19
N ILE A 81 11.81 -15.13 -0.53
CA ILE A 81 11.37 -14.87 -1.91
C ILE A 81 12.27 -13.85 -2.61
N ASN A 82 12.54 -12.70 -1.99
CA ASN A 82 13.29 -11.62 -2.66
C ASN A 82 14.66 -12.05 -3.19
N PRO A 83 15.48 -12.83 -2.45
CA PRO A 83 16.77 -13.29 -2.98
C PRO A 83 16.63 -14.22 -4.20
N LYS A 84 15.51 -14.95 -4.32
CA LYS A 84 15.30 -15.91 -5.42
C LYS A 84 14.74 -15.28 -6.69
N ILE A 85 13.81 -14.33 -6.56
CA ILE A 85 13.13 -13.74 -7.73
C ILE A 85 13.57 -12.31 -8.03
N GLY A 86 14.25 -11.65 -7.09
CA GLY A 86 14.72 -10.27 -7.17
C GLY A 86 13.64 -9.24 -6.84
N ASN A 87 14.08 -8.02 -6.46
CA ASN A 87 13.18 -6.96 -6.02
C ASN A 87 12.16 -6.54 -7.08
N VAL A 88 12.57 -6.44 -8.36
CA VAL A 88 11.69 -5.99 -9.46
C VAL A 88 10.52 -6.94 -9.69
N LYS A 89 10.79 -8.26 -9.72
CA LYS A 89 9.71 -9.26 -9.86
C LYS A 89 8.82 -9.30 -8.63
N SER A 90 9.39 -9.11 -7.44
CA SER A 90 8.65 -9.02 -6.17
C SER A 90 7.68 -7.82 -6.17
N ILE A 91 8.08 -6.69 -6.76
CA ILE A 91 7.19 -5.53 -6.92
C ILE A 91 5.97 -5.89 -7.77
N TYR A 92 6.19 -6.46 -8.96
CA TYR A 92 5.07 -6.78 -9.87
C TYR A 92 4.14 -7.84 -9.28
N PHE A 93 4.71 -8.91 -8.73
CA PHE A 93 3.96 -9.97 -8.09
C PHE A 93 3.16 -9.45 -6.90
N GLY A 94 3.80 -8.67 -6.02
CA GLY A 94 3.15 -8.11 -4.85
C GLY A 94 2.03 -7.13 -5.20
N LEU A 95 2.26 -6.19 -6.13
CA LEU A 95 1.24 -5.24 -6.57
C LEU A 95 0.06 -5.92 -7.27
N ALA A 96 0.31 -6.96 -8.08
CA ALA A 96 -0.75 -7.75 -8.70
C ALA A 96 -1.62 -8.45 -7.65
N LEU A 97 -0.99 -9.09 -6.66
CA LEU A 97 -1.72 -9.75 -5.56
C LEU A 97 -2.49 -8.76 -4.69
N TYR A 98 -1.92 -7.58 -4.40
CA TYR A 98 -2.65 -6.51 -3.71
C TYR A 98 -3.89 -6.08 -4.48
N THR A 99 -3.74 -5.85 -5.78
CA THR A 99 -4.85 -5.45 -6.66
C THR A 99 -5.94 -6.51 -6.66
N ILE A 100 -5.56 -7.79 -6.82
CA ILE A 100 -6.51 -8.91 -6.78
C ILE A 100 -7.20 -8.96 -5.42
N GLY A 101 -6.45 -8.90 -4.31
CA GLY A 101 -7.00 -8.94 -2.97
C GLY A 101 -8.02 -7.82 -2.70
N MET A 102 -7.73 -6.59 -3.17
CA MET A 102 -8.64 -5.45 -3.04
C MET A 102 -9.95 -5.69 -3.80
N PHE A 103 -9.89 -6.11 -5.06
CA PHE A 103 -11.11 -6.39 -5.81
C PHE A 103 -11.90 -7.57 -5.23
N LEU A 104 -11.23 -8.60 -4.74
CA LEU A 104 -11.90 -9.71 -4.06
C LEU A 104 -12.64 -9.25 -2.80
N PHE A 105 -12.04 -8.40 -1.97
CA PHE A 105 -12.73 -7.81 -0.81
C PHE A 105 -13.95 -6.99 -1.21
N ALA A 106 -13.86 -6.22 -2.30
CA ALA A 106 -14.97 -5.38 -2.76
C ALA A 106 -16.23 -6.19 -3.10
N PHE A 107 -16.07 -7.40 -3.60
CA PHE A 107 -17.17 -8.28 -4.01
C PHE A 107 -17.42 -9.45 -3.05
N ALA A 108 -16.86 -9.41 -1.84
CA ALA A 108 -17.11 -10.42 -0.83
C ALA A 108 -18.57 -10.36 -0.35
N THR A 109 -19.30 -11.47 -0.46
CA THR A 109 -20.69 -11.61 -0.04
C THR A 109 -20.85 -12.45 1.22
N GLU A 110 -19.85 -13.26 1.57
CA GLU A 110 -19.85 -14.18 2.70
C GLU A 110 -18.68 -13.95 3.63
N SER A 111 -18.87 -14.08 4.94
CA SER A 111 -17.85 -13.86 5.98
C SER A 111 -16.55 -14.64 5.74
N TRP A 112 -16.64 -15.90 5.31
CA TRP A 112 -15.47 -16.76 5.09
C TRP A 112 -14.59 -16.25 3.93
N MET A 113 -15.19 -15.56 2.95
CA MET A 113 -14.45 -14.99 1.80
C MET A 113 -13.43 -13.97 2.28
N MET A 114 -13.75 -13.18 3.32
CA MET A 114 -12.82 -12.21 3.89
C MET A 114 -11.51 -12.86 4.33
N PHE A 115 -11.59 -14.02 5.01
CA PHE A 115 -10.40 -14.75 5.46
C PHE A 115 -9.61 -15.36 4.30
N LEU A 116 -10.29 -15.91 3.29
CA LEU A 116 -9.63 -16.46 2.11
C LEU A 116 -8.90 -15.37 1.31
N PHE A 117 -9.54 -14.22 1.13
CA PHE A 117 -9.01 -13.11 0.35
C PHE A 117 -7.88 -12.34 1.07
N LEU A 118 -7.70 -12.57 2.38
CA LEU A 118 -6.50 -12.12 3.10
C LEU A 118 -5.22 -12.74 2.54
N ILE A 119 -5.28 -13.95 1.96
CA ILE A 119 -4.09 -14.64 1.44
C ILE A 119 -3.43 -13.80 0.33
N PRO A 120 -4.10 -13.49 -0.81
CA PRO A 120 -3.49 -12.66 -1.84
C PRO A 120 -3.18 -11.24 -1.33
N TYR A 121 -4.03 -10.65 -0.50
CA TYR A 121 -3.80 -9.31 0.06
C TYR A 121 -2.51 -9.27 0.90
N CYS A 122 -2.33 -10.17 1.86
CA CYS A 122 -1.15 -10.18 2.72
C CYS A 122 0.13 -10.54 1.94
N LEU A 123 0.04 -11.47 0.97
CA LEU A 123 1.16 -11.76 0.05
C LEU A 123 1.54 -10.52 -0.78
N GLY A 124 0.57 -9.70 -1.16
CA GLY A 124 0.81 -8.40 -1.79
C GLY A 124 1.71 -7.47 -0.97
N GLY A 125 1.74 -7.64 0.36
CA GLY A 125 2.59 -6.90 1.29
C GLY A 125 4.11 -6.95 1.00
N ILE A 126 4.54 -7.81 0.10
CA ILE A 126 5.92 -7.86 -0.40
C ILE A 126 6.26 -6.61 -1.24
N ALA A 127 5.29 -5.99 -1.91
CA ALA A 127 5.52 -4.90 -2.85
C ALA A 127 6.14 -3.66 -2.20
N GLY A 128 5.65 -3.25 -1.02
CA GLY A 128 6.12 -2.05 -0.33
C GLY A 128 7.62 -2.08 -0.01
N PRO A 129 8.11 -3.06 0.75
CA PRO A 129 9.52 -3.22 1.04
C PRO A 129 10.38 -3.39 -0.23
N ALA A 130 9.90 -4.11 -1.24
CA ALA A 130 10.64 -4.28 -2.50
C ALA A 130 10.80 -2.96 -3.27
N LEU A 131 9.75 -2.13 -3.33
CA LEU A 131 9.80 -0.77 -3.91
C LEU A 131 10.78 0.12 -3.16
N GLN A 132 10.74 0.11 -1.81
CA GLN A 132 11.67 0.88 -0.99
C GLN A 132 13.12 0.43 -1.19
N ALA A 133 13.37 -0.88 -1.30
CA ALA A 133 14.69 -1.42 -1.58
C ALA A 133 15.23 -0.91 -2.93
N VAL A 134 14.43 -1.04 -4.00
CA VAL A 134 14.83 -0.58 -5.34
C VAL A 134 15.10 0.93 -5.38
N VAL A 135 14.30 1.74 -4.67
CA VAL A 135 14.55 3.19 -4.56
C VAL A 135 15.86 3.47 -3.82
N SER A 136 16.12 2.75 -2.72
CA SER A 136 17.33 2.94 -1.92
C SER A 136 18.60 2.50 -2.66
N GLU A 137 18.53 1.45 -3.48
CA GLU A 137 19.65 0.94 -4.30
C GLU A 137 20.09 1.94 -5.39
N GLN A 138 19.21 2.86 -5.81
CA GLN A 138 19.48 3.84 -6.86
C GLN A 138 20.11 5.14 -6.36
N VAL A 139 20.36 5.27 -5.06
CA VAL A 139 21.02 6.45 -4.48
C VAL A 139 22.31 6.09 -3.78
N PRO A 140 23.32 6.99 -3.75
CA PRO A 140 24.56 6.75 -3.03
C PRO A 140 24.33 6.48 -1.53
N PRO A 141 25.17 5.67 -0.87
CA PRO A 141 25.06 5.38 0.57
C PRO A 141 24.99 6.64 1.45
N SER A 142 25.63 7.72 1.02
CA SER A 142 25.62 9.01 1.73
C SER A 142 24.27 9.73 1.71
N GLU A 143 23.35 9.38 0.79
CA GLU A 143 22.04 10.02 0.58
C GLU A 143 20.87 9.08 0.95
N GLN A 144 21.14 7.80 1.28
CA GLN A 144 20.09 6.83 1.64
C GLN A 144 19.24 7.29 2.83
N GLY A 145 19.82 7.95 3.82
CA GLY A 145 19.07 8.49 4.96
C GLY A 145 18.07 9.57 4.54
N GLU A 146 18.43 10.40 3.56
CA GLU A 146 17.57 11.47 3.04
C GLU A 146 16.41 10.91 2.22
N ILE A 147 16.67 9.90 1.38
CA ILE A 147 15.60 9.24 0.62
C ILE A 147 14.65 8.46 1.54
N GLN A 148 15.15 7.77 2.57
CA GLN A 148 14.32 7.11 3.57
C GLN A 148 13.45 8.12 4.35
N GLY A 149 13.99 9.27 4.70
CA GLY A 149 13.23 10.38 5.28
C GLY A 149 12.11 10.86 4.36
N THR A 150 12.40 10.98 3.05
CA THR A 150 11.39 11.33 2.04
C THR A 150 10.27 10.29 1.95
N LEU A 151 10.61 9.02 1.88
CA LEU A 151 9.63 7.93 1.83
C LEU A 151 8.77 7.91 3.10
N THR A 152 9.37 8.06 4.28
CA THR A 152 8.64 8.14 5.55
C THR A 152 7.69 9.34 5.58
N SER A 153 8.11 10.49 5.09
CA SER A 153 7.26 11.68 5.00
C SER A 153 6.05 11.46 4.09
N LEU A 154 6.24 10.79 2.95
CA LEU A 154 5.14 10.44 2.03
C LEU A 154 4.19 9.40 2.64
N MET A 155 4.71 8.40 3.36
CA MET A 155 3.89 7.45 4.11
C MET A 155 3.05 8.16 5.18
N SER A 156 3.63 9.12 5.89
CA SER A 156 2.90 9.96 6.86
C SER A 156 1.82 10.81 6.18
N ALA A 157 2.13 11.40 5.02
CA ALA A 157 1.15 12.15 4.23
C ALA A 157 0.00 11.24 3.75
N SER A 158 0.29 10.00 3.34
CA SER A 158 -0.74 9.04 2.96
C SER A 158 -1.67 8.69 4.14
N SER A 159 -1.13 8.65 5.36
CA SER A 159 -1.90 8.38 6.58
C SER A 159 -2.81 9.56 6.99
N ILE A 160 -2.54 10.77 6.49
CA ILE A 160 -3.42 11.93 6.69
C ILE A 160 -4.55 11.93 5.65
N VAL A 161 -4.24 11.65 4.39
CA VAL A 161 -5.19 11.74 3.26
C VAL A 161 -6.00 10.45 3.10
N GLY A 162 -5.38 9.29 3.27
CA GLY A 162 -5.97 7.99 2.97
C GLY A 162 -7.23 7.68 3.80
N PRO A 163 -7.18 7.71 5.14
CA PRO A 163 -8.32 7.35 5.96
C PRO A 163 -9.57 8.20 5.71
N PRO A 164 -9.51 9.55 5.69
CA PRO A 164 -10.67 10.38 5.39
C PRO A 164 -11.24 10.13 3.99
N MET A 165 -10.37 9.96 2.99
CA MET A 165 -10.80 9.66 1.62
C MET A 165 -11.56 8.34 1.55
N MET A 166 -11.01 7.27 2.12
CA MET A 166 -11.63 5.96 2.10
C MET A 166 -12.93 5.90 2.92
N ALA A 167 -12.96 6.56 4.08
CA ALA A 167 -14.16 6.67 4.90
C ALA A 167 -15.26 7.47 4.19
N SER A 168 -14.91 8.55 3.49
CA SER A 168 -15.87 9.34 2.70
C SER A 168 -16.48 8.52 1.57
N VAL A 169 -15.67 7.70 0.87
CA VAL A 169 -16.16 6.79 -0.17
C VAL A 169 -17.09 5.74 0.44
N PHE A 170 -16.74 5.16 1.58
CA PHE A 170 -17.60 4.20 2.28
C PHE A 170 -18.94 4.84 2.63
N TYR A 171 -18.91 6.02 3.27
CA TYR A 171 -20.13 6.76 3.63
C TYR A 171 -20.99 7.05 2.40
N TYR A 172 -20.39 7.55 1.32
CA TYR A 172 -21.11 7.92 0.09
C TYR A 172 -21.92 6.75 -0.51
N PHE A 173 -21.41 5.53 -0.41
CA PHE A 173 -22.06 4.34 -0.95
C PHE A 173 -22.83 3.50 0.08
N THR A 174 -22.95 3.96 1.33
CA THR A 174 -23.67 3.22 2.39
C THR A 174 -24.74 4.02 3.12
N HIS A 175 -24.80 5.35 2.92
CA HIS A 175 -25.84 6.17 3.55
C HIS A 175 -27.21 6.03 2.83
N ASN A 176 -28.29 6.46 3.49
CA ASN A 176 -29.67 6.23 3.02
C ASN A 176 -30.01 6.84 1.66
N GLU A 177 -29.32 7.91 1.24
CA GLU A 177 -29.51 8.59 -0.05
C GLU A 177 -28.45 8.18 -1.09
N ALA A 178 -27.73 7.07 -0.86
CA ALA A 178 -26.73 6.59 -1.81
C ALA A 178 -27.38 6.24 -3.16
N PRO A 179 -26.73 6.56 -4.30
CA PRO A 179 -27.28 6.26 -5.63
C PRO A 179 -27.48 4.76 -5.87
N PHE A 180 -26.67 3.95 -5.22
CA PHE A 180 -26.77 2.49 -5.09
C PHE A 180 -25.93 2.04 -3.89
N LEU A 181 -26.38 0.97 -3.24
CA LEU A 181 -25.72 0.45 -2.07
C LEU A 181 -24.53 -0.42 -2.46
N PHE A 182 -23.30 0.01 -2.10
CA PHE A 182 -22.09 -0.73 -2.41
C PHE A 182 -21.00 -0.53 -1.34
N PRO A 183 -21.05 -1.26 -0.22
CA PRO A 183 -20.08 -1.13 0.88
C PRO A 183 -18.64 -1.42 0.48
N GLY A 184 -18.41 -2.19 -0.59
CA GLY A 184 -17.10 -2.51 -1.14
C GLY A 184 -16.39 -1.38 -1.90
N ALA A 185 -17.02 -0.22 -2.10
CA ALA A 185 -16.48 0.88 -2.89
C ALA A 185 -15.05 1.34 -2.48
N PRO A 186 -14.68 1.44 -1.19
CA PRO A 186 -13.31 1.77 -0.80
C PRO A 186 -12.28 0.76 -1.30
N PHE A 187 -12.63 -0.52 -1.34
CA PHE A 187 -11.72 -1.56 -1.84
C PHE A 187 -11.58 -1.48 -3.37
N ILE A 188 -12.62 -1.09 -4.11
CA ILE A 188 -12.50 -0.79 -5.55
C ILE A 188 -11.54 0.37 -5.76
N LEU A 189 -11.70 1.47 -5.02
CA LEU A 189 -10.79 2.60 -5.10
C LEU A 189 -9.36 2.18 -4.74
N GLY A 190 -9.17 1.41 -3.67
CA GLY A 190 -7.88 0.82 -3.28
C GLY A 190 -7.28 -0.01 -4.42
N GLY A 191 -8.06 -0.89 -5.05
CA GLY A 191 -7.65 -1.71 -6.19
C GLY A 191 -7.22 -0.87 -7.40
N ILE A 192 -7.96 0.18 -7.73
CA ILE A 192 -7.61 1.13 -8.80
C ILE A 192 -6.29 1.83 -8.49
N LEU A 193 -6.09 2.30 -7.24
CA LEU A 193 -4.83 2.91 -6.83
C LEU A 193 -3.66 1.93 -6.90
N MET A 194 -3.86 0.65 -6.54
CA MET A 194 -2.84 -0.39 -6.72
C MET A 194 -2.50 -0.64 -8.19
N LEU A 195 -3.49 -0.62 -9.10
CA LEU A 195 -3.25 -0.69 -10.54
C LEU A 195 -2.43 0.51 -11.04
N ILE A 196 -2.78 1.72 -10.61
CA ILE A 196 -2.01 2.93 -10.97
C ILE A 196 -0.57 2.82 -10.47
N SER A 197 -0.38 2.39 -9.22
CA SER A 197 0.95 2.13 -8.65
C SER A 197 1.72 1.11 -9.49
N THR A 198 1.07 0.03 -9.92
CA THR A 198 1.67 -1.00 -10.79
C THR A 198 2.13 -0.42 -12.12
N ILE A 199 1.29 0.39 -12.78
CA ILE A 199 1.61 1.02 -14.06
C ILE A 199 2.79 1.99 -13.91
N LEU A 200 2.80 2.80 -12.85
CA LEU A 200 3.90 3.74 -12.58
C LEU A 200 5.21 3.00 -12.32
N ALA A 201 5.18 1.97 -11.47
CA ALA A 201 6.36 1.15 -11.18
C ALA A 201 6.89 0.49 -12.46
N TYR A 202 6.00 -0.12 -13.27
CA TYR A 202 6.38 -0.77 -14.52
C TYR A 202 7.03 0.20 -15.51
N ARG A 203 6.41 1.35 -15.77
CA ARG A 203 6.94 2.36 -16.71
C ARG A 203 8.29 2.88 -16.27
N THR A 204 8.46 3.14 -14.97
CA THR A 204 9.70 3.69 -14.43
C THR A 204 10.83 2.66 -14.47
N LEU A 205 10.56 1.42 -14.05
CA LEU A 205 11.56 0.35 -14.06
C LEU A 205 11.98 -0.03 -15.48
N LYS A 206 11.04 -0.07 -16.43
CA LYS A 206 11.36 -0.34 -17.85
C LYS A 206 12.25 0.76 -18.44
N LYS A 207 11.98 2.02 -18.14
CA LYS A 207 12.80 3.16 -18.60
C LYS A 207 14.22 3.08 -18.05
N ASN A 208 14.39 2.72 -16.78
CA ASN A 208 15.70 2.61 -16.14
C ASN A 208 16.55 1.42 -16.64
N HIS A 209 15.93 0.41 -17.27
CA HIS A 209 16.65 -0.70 -17.89
C HIS A 209 17.05 -0.42 -19.35
N SER A 210 16.48 0.61 -20.00
CA SER A 210 16.74 0.96 -21.39
C SER A 210 17.69 2.16 -21.57
N SER A 211 18.11 2.78 -20.48
CA SER A 211 19.12 3.84 -20.40
C SER A 211 20.42 3.35 -19.78
#